data_8c756c499136772bc94d8c0c565b9b97
#
_entry.id   8c756c499136772bc94d8c0c565b9b97
#
_cell.length_a   1.000
_cell.length_b   1.000
_cell.length_c   1.000
_cell.angle_alpha   90.00
_cell.angle_beta   90.00
_cell.angle_gamma   90.00
#
_symmetry.space_group_name_H-M   'P 1'
#
loop_
_entity.id
_entity.type
_entity.pdbx_description
1 polymer ?
#
loop_
_entity_poly.entity_id
_entity_poly.type
_entity_poly.pdbx_seq_one_letter_code
_entity_poly.pdbx_strand_id
1 'polypeptide(L)'
;ELAHMWFGDLVTMKWWDGIWLNEAFASLMEVIASEATYPEFKLWNELNLARSQGFNVDSLKSSRPVEFEVATPEEAEEMFDVLTYQKGSTVLRMFETFIGEENFKSGVRNYLKKYQYKNTHSTDLWNELTEASEYEINKILPTWIKQEGYPIVSVEIQDASLKLSQRKFLIDGSTDDSLWHIPINIKYLDTKSENKLLLENESEIFERKGSVPYINNGGWAFFHTAYSSELLQEISLYFKELDINEKYRLLEDSWMSLRINQISLDDFMDLLALYKHEKDKNIWTLVSGIFSTMYKIYPDKNLGTFIGKFCKPSLEVLGKEYSENSSQEESQLRSIVCGLYAKYSNDKEFNNYFVDLFE
;
A
#
# COMPACT_ATOMS: atom_id res chain seq x y z
N GLU A 1 7.17 12.80 16.37
CA GLU A 1 7.82 13.25 17.61
C GLU A 1 6.90 13.18 18.83
N LEU A 2 5.70 13.80 18.84
CA LEU A 2 4.79 13.74 19.99
C LEU A 2 4.39 12.32 20.39
N ALA A 3 4.21 11.42 19.44
CA ALA A 3 3.84 10.04 19.71
C ALA A 3 4.92 9.27 20.50
N HIS A 4 6.18 9.64 20.35
CA HIS A 4 7.29 9.04 21.09
C HIS A 4 7.20 9.28 22.61
N MET A 5 6.45 10.29 23.06
CA MET A 5 6.18 10.46 24.52
C MET A 5 5.47 9.24 25.13
N TRP A 6 4.72 8.47 24.33
CA TRP A 6 4.09 7.22 24.75
C TRP A 6 4.85 5.98 24.25
N PHE A 7 5.23 5.98 22.97
CA PHE A 7 5.94 4.88 22.30
C PHE A 7 7.43 5.23 22.20
N GLY A 8 8.17 4.97 23.24
CA GLY A 8 9.57 5.30 23.42
C GLY A 8 9.88 5.79 24.82
N ASP A 9 9.21 6.84 25.31
CA ASP A 9 9.46 7.43 26.61
C ASP A 9 8.67 6.74 27.72
N LEU A 10 7.32 6.71 27.61
CA LEU A 10 6.46 6.11 28.65
C LEU A 10 6.64 4.58 28.70
N VAL A 11 6.68 3.95 27.54
CA VAL A 11 6.96 2.52 27.36
C VAL A 11 8.10 2.41 26.36
N THR A 12 9.22 1.83 26.78
CA THR A 12 10.45 1.73 25.99
C THR A 12 10.67 0.28 25.57
N MET A 13 11.13 0.03 24.33
CA MET A 13 11.56 -1.31 23.93
C MET A 13 12.67 -1.81 24.85
N LYS A 14 12.74 -3.12 25.08
CA LYS A 14 13.74 -3.74 25.94
C LYS A 14 15.12 -3.75 25.30
N TRP A 15 15.20 -3.85 24.00
CA TRP A 15 16.41 -3.81 23.19
C TRP A 15 16.13 -3.26 21.80
N TRP A 16 17.14 -3.01 21.02
CA TRP A 16 17.05 -2.40 19.68
C TRP A 16 16.27 -3.23 18.66
N ASP A 17 16.20 -4.56 18.84
CA ASP A 17 15.35 -5.44 18.02
C ASP A 17 13.86 -5.01 18.02
N GLY A 18 13.41 -4.41 19.12
CA GLY A 18 12.06 -3.88 19.28
C GLY A 18 11.85 -2.43 18.84
N ILE A 19 12.83 -1.76 18.22
CA ILE A 19 12.73 -0.33 17.87
C ILE A 19 11.51 0.00 16.99
N TRP A 20 11.07 -0.94 16.15
CA TRP A 20 9.90 -0.79 15.32
C TRP A 20 8.61 -0.49 16.12
N LEU A 21 8.51 -0.94 17.38
CA LEU A 21 7.38 -0.60 18.26
C LEU A 21 7.26 0.90 18.50
N ASN A 22 8.38 1.61 18.57
CA ASN A 22 8.38 3.05 18.73
C ASN A 22 8.13 3.73 17.38
N GLU A 23 8.91 3.40 16.37
CA GLU A 23 8.97 4.10 15.09
C GLU A 23 7.72 3.87 14.23
N ALA A 24 7.25 2.63 14.15
CA ALA A 24 6.05 2.29 13.40
C ALA A 24 4.78 2.88 14.04
N PHE A 25 4.69 2.86 15.38
CA PHE A 25 3.59 3.51 16.08
C PHE A 25 3.66 5.03 15.95
N ALA A 26 4.83 5.65 16.08
CA ALA A 26 4.97 7.08 15.86
C ALA A 26 4.52 7.49 14.46
N SER A 27 4.91 6.73 13.44
CA SER A 27 4.51 6.95 12.05
C SER A 27 3.00 6.78 11.85
N LEU A 28 2.38 5.75 12.42
CA LEU A 28 0.93 5.56 12.33
C LEU A 28 0.16 6.65 13.09
N MET A 29 0.60 7.01 14.30
CA MET A 29 -0.04 8.04 15.12
C MET A 29 0.10 9.44 14.50
N GLU A 30 1.19 9.73 13.80
CA GLU A 30 1.36 10.94 13.00
C GLU A 30 0.21 11.08 12.00
N VAL A 31 -0.08 10.04 11.21
CA VAL A 31 -1.17 10.05 10.23
C VAL A 31 -2.52 10.20 10.93
N ILE A 32 -2.80 9.38 11.96
CA ILE A 32 -4.08 9.42 12.69
C ILE A 32 -4.33 10.80 13.30
N ALA A 33 -3.36 11.36 14.01
CA ALA A 33 -3.51 12.63 14.71
C ALA A 33 -3.60 13.82 13.74
N SER A 34 -2.77 13.82 12.70
CA SER A 34 -2.74 14.90 11.72
C SER A 34 -3.99 14.91 10.85
N GLU A 35 -4.46 13.73 10.41
CA GLU A 35 -5.73 13.63 9.65
C GLU A 35 -6.94 14.07 10.48
N ALA A 36 -6.97 13.72 11.76
CA ALA A 36 -8.05 14.16 12.67
C ALA A 36 -8.04 15.68 12.91
N THR A 37 -6.86 16.31 12.81
CA THR A 37 -6.69 17.75 13.06
C THR A 37 -6.81 18.57 11.78
N TYR A 38 -6.29 18.05 10.66
CA TYR A 38 -6.20 18.72 9.35
C TYR A 38 -6.64 17.78 8.23
N PRO A 39 -7.94 17.37 8.16
CA PRO A 39 -8.45 16.41 7.17
C PRO A 39 -8.28 16.88 5.72
N GLU A 40 -8.09 18.19 5.51
CA GLU A 40 -7.82 18.75 4.18
C GLU A 40 -6.49 18.30 3.58
N PHE A 41 -5.55 17.82 4.39
CA PHE A 41 -4.26 17.28 3.89
C PHE A 41 -4.34 15.85 3.38
N LYS A 42 -5.43 15.11 3.67
CA LYS A 42 -5.68 13.74 3.19
C LYS A 42 -4.49 12.80 3.40
N LEU A 43 -3.92 12.81 4.60
CA LEU A 43 -2.69 12.09 4.91
C LEU A 43 -2.83 10.57 4.79
N TRP A 44 -4.05 10.04 4.90
CA TRP A 44 -4.31 8.64 4.58
C TRP A 44 -3.93 8.28 3.14
N ASN A 45 -4.08 9.21 2.18
CA ASN A 45 -3.66 8.96 0.81
C ASN A 45 -2.12 8.92 0.68
N GLU A 46 -1.40 9.69 1.51
CA GLU A 46 0.07 9.67 1.55
C GLU A 46 0.62 8.33 2.06
N LEU A 47 -0.11 7.63 2.93
CA LEU A 47 0.27 6.31 3.43
C LEU A 47 0.41 5.28 2.29
N ASN A 48 -0.28 5.46 1.16
CA ASN A 48 -0.09 4.62 -0.03
C ASN A 48 1.34 4.70 -0.58
N LEU A 49 1.91 5.91 -0.65
CA LEU A 49 3.29 6.09 -1.12
C LEU A 49 4.30 5.48 -0.14
N ALA A 50 4.09 5.66 1.17
CA ALA A 50 4.91 5.05 2.20
C ALA A 50 4.90 3.51 2.10
N ARG A 51 3.69 2.92 1.95
CA ARG A 51 3.54 1.47 1.74
C ARG A 51 4.26 0.99 0.48
N SER A 52 4.14 1.72 -0.64
CA SER A 52 4.83 1.38 -1.89
C SER A 52 6.35 1.38 -1.72
N GLN A 53 6.91 2.29 -0.90
CA GLN A 53 8.33 2.25 -0.54
C GLN A 53 8.67 0.97 0.22
N GLY A 54 7.84 0.58 1.20
CA GLY A 54 7.97 -0.69 1.92
C GLY A 54 7.96 -1.89 0.97
N PHE A 55 7.00 -1.96 0.06
CA PHE A 55 6.92 -3.02 -0.95
C PHE A 55 8.15 -3.10 -1.85
N ASN A 56 8.67 -1.96 -2.31
CA ASN A 56 9.83 -1.93 -3.20
C ASN A 56 11.08 -2.53 -2.55
N VAL A 57 11.33 -2.23 -1.27
CA VAL A 57 12.47 -2.78 -0.53
C VAL A 57 12.24 -4.23 -0.17
N ASP A 58 11.05 -4.56 0.33
CA ASP A 58 10.72 -5.87 0.88
C ASP A 58 10.44 -6.93 -0.21
N SER A 59 10.33 -6.53 -1.48
CA SER A 59 10.23 -7.42 -2.64
C SER A 59 11.58 -7.98 -3.12
N LEU A 60 12.68 -7.58 -2.50
CA LEU A 60 14.04 -7.97 -2.88
C LEU A 60 14.51 -9.17 -2.04
N LYS A 61 15.35 -10.03 -2.64
CA LYS A 61 16.03 -11.13 -1.91
C LYS A 61 16.98 -10.66 -0.81
N SER A 62 17.36 -9.39 -0.83
CA SER A 62 18.19 -8.76 0.20
C SER A 62 17.37 -8.11 1.30
N SER A 63 16.06 -8.35 1.35
CA SER A 63 15.20 -7.87 2.43
C SER A 63 15.57 -8.53 3.76
N ARG A 64 15.04 -7.97 4.85
CA ARG A 64 15.20 -8.46 6.21
C ARG A 64 13.87 -8.47 6.96
N PRO A 65 13.74 -9.22 8.05
CA PRO A 65 12.62 -9.04 8.98
C PRO A 65 12.58 -7.62 9.56
N VAL A 66 11.40 -7.13 9.94
CA VAL A 66 11.26 -5.87 10.68
C VAL A 66 11.93 -5.96 12.04
N GLU A 67 11.77 -7.13 12.71
CA GLU A 67 12.39 -7.43 13.99
C GLU A 67 13.36 -8.60 13.83
N PHE A 68 14.65 -8.36 14.08
CA PHE A 68 15.70 -9.37 14.10
C PHE A 68 16.67 -9.09 15.25
N GLU A 69 17.46 -10.08 15.63
CA GLU A 69 18.43 -9.95 16.73
C GLU A 69 19.52 -8.90 16.40
N VAL A 70 19.66 -7.91 17.26
CA VAL A 70 20.64 -6.83 17.15
C VAL A 70 21.73 -7.04 18.17
N ALA A 71 22.95 -7.34 17.70
CA ALA A 71 24.12 -7.63 18.54
C ALA A 71 25.12 -6.47 18.58
N THR A 72 25.17 -5.62 17.56
CA THR A 72 26.17 -4.54 17.44
C THR A 72 25.52 -3.17 17.26
N PRO A 73 26.25 -2.06 17.59
CA PRO A 73 25.74 -0.71 17.33
C PRO A 73 25.45 -0.43 15.85
N GLU A 74 26.22 -0.99 14.93
CA GLU A 74 26.04 -0.84 13.50
C GLU A 74 24.72 -1.48 13.06
N GLU A 75 24.40 -2.69 13.55
CA GLU A 75 23.10 -3.33 13.30
C GLU A 75 21.94 -2.53 13.88
N ALA A 76 22.14 -1.85 15.02
CA ALA A 76 21.14 -0.97 15.59
C ALA A 76 20.87 0.26 14.69
N GLU A 77 21.88 0.83 14.04
CA GLU A 77 21.71 1.92 13.07
C GLU A 77 20.96 1.45 11.82
N GLU A 78 21.18 0.22 11.35
CA GLU A 78 20.50 -0.38 10.20
C GLU A 78 19.00 -0.61 10.44
N MET A 79 18.55 -0.62 11.72
CA MET A 79 17.12 -0.73 12.05
C MET A 79 16.31 0.51 11.64
N PHE A 80 16.93 1.67 11.46
CA PHE A 80 16.25 2.92 11.10
C PHE A 80 16.06 3.05 9.59
N ASP A 81 15.23 2.19 9.01
CA ASP A 81 15.00 2.11 7.57
C ASP A 81 13.49 2.02 7.20
N VAL A 82 13.25 1.93 5.91
CA VAL A 82 11.90 1.82 5.32
C VAL A 82 11.10 0.63 5.89
N LEU A 83 11.74 -0.46 6.28
CA LEU A 83 11.01 -1.63 6.82
C LEU A 83 10.51 -1.34 8.23
N THR A 84 11.31 -0.74 9.05
CA THR A 84 10.93 -0.36 10.43
C THR A 84 9.79 0.67 10.42
N TYR A 85 9.89 1.71 9.59
CA TYR A 85 8.91 2.81 9.55
C TYR A 85 7.69 2.48 8.68
N GLN A 86 7.90 2.26 7.36
CA GLN A 86 6.81 2.18 6.38
C GLN A 86 6.12 0.81 6.42
N LYS A 87 6.86 -0.30 6.40
CA LYS A 87 6.24 -1.62 6.55
C LYS A 87 5.61 -1.75 7.93
N GLY A 88 6.33 -1.37 9.00
CA GLY A 88 5.82 -1.46 10.37
C GLY A 88 4.51 -0.71 10.55
N SER A 89 4.43 0.58 10.17
CA SER A 89 3.22 1.39 10.31
C SER A 89 2.06 0.88 9.45
N THR A 90 2.35 0.41 8.23
CA THR A 90 1.32 -0.14 7.33
C THR A 90 0.78 -1.48 7.85
N VAL A 91 1.64 -2.33 8.41
CA VAL A 91 1.20 -3.58 9.07
C VAL A 91 0.32 -3.25 10.28
N LEU A 92 0.69 -2.29 11.13
CA LEU A 92 -0.16 -1.85 12.23
C LEU A 92 -1.53 -1.34 11.73
N ARG A 93 -1.57 -0.56 10.65
CA ARG A 93 -2.82 -0.10 10.04
C ARG A 93 -3.66 -1.25 9.49
N MET A 94 -3.05 -2.23 8.85
CA MET A 94 -3.73 -3.45 8.39
C MET A 94 -4.41 -4.17 9.56
N PHE A 95 -3.73 -4.32 10.69
CA PHE A 95 -4.30 -4.95 11.89
C PHE A 95 -5.40 -4.11 12.53
N GLU A 96 -5.23 -2.80 12.64
CA GLU A 96 -6.25 -1.89 13.12
C GLU A 96 -7.56 -2.05 12.33
N THR A 97 -7.49 -2.07 11.00
CA THR A 97 -8.68 -2.24 10.16
C THR A 97 -9.30 -3.63 10.26
N PHE A 98 -8.47 -4.66 10.46
CA PHE A 98 -8.93 -6.04 10.58
C PHE A 98 -9.64 -6.31 11.90
N ILE A 99 -9.00 -5.96 13.04
CA ILE A 99 -9.62 -6.21 14.37
C ILE A 99 -10.65 -5.14 14.75
N GLY A 100 -10.67 -4.02 14.03
CA GLY A 100 -11.53 -2.87 14.29
C GLY A 100 -10.86 -1.82 15.19
N GLU A 101 -11.15 -0.57 14.93
CA GLU A 101 -10.54 0.60 15.56
C GLU A 101 -10.66 0.58 17.10
N GLU A 102 -11.83 0.26 17.63
CA GLU A 102 -12.05 0.25 19.09
C GLU A 102 -11.29 -0.87 19.81
N ASN A 103 -11.20 -2.06 19.19
CA ASN A 103 -10.40 -3.17 19.74
C ASN A 103 -8.91 -2.82 19.71
N PHE A 104 -8.43 -2.25 18.62
CA PHE A 104 -7.05 -1.81 18.49
C PHE A 104 -6.72 -0.73 19.53
N LYS A 105 -7.54 0.31 19.66
CA LYS A 105 -7.38 1.35 20.68
C LYS A 105 -7.40 0.79 22.10
N SER A 106 -8.28 -0.17 22.37
CA SER A 106 -8.37 -0.82 23.67
C SER A 106 -7.09 -1.57 24.02
N GLY A 107 -6.59 -2.40 23.10
CA GLY A 107 -5.34 -3.15 23.27
C GLY A 107 -4.14 -2.21 23.49
N VAL A 108 -4.02 -1.17 22.67
CA VAL A 108 -2.96 -0.15 22.82
C VAL A 108 -3.05 0.59 24.17
N ARG A 109 -4.24 0.99 24.61
CA ARG A 109 -4.43 1.63 25.91
C ARG A 109 -4.05 0.71 27.08
N ASN A 110 -4.42 -0.57 26.98
CA ASN A 110 -4.06 -1.57 28.00
C ASN A 110 -2.56 -1.77 28.03
N TYR A 111 -1.91 -1.91 26.87
CA TYR A 111 -0.45 -1.99 26.76
C TYR A 111 0.24 -0.80 27.45
N LEU A 112 -0.13 0.43 27.10
CA LEU A 112 0.48 1.64 27.69
C LEU A 112 0.25 1.72 29.19
N LYS A 113 -0.93 1.38 29.69
CA LYS A 113 -1.22 1.40 31.15
C LYS A 113 -0.46 0.34 31.92
N LYS A 114 -0.37 -0.88 31.38
CA LYS A 114 0.25 -2.04 32.07
C LYS A 114 1.76 -1.91 32.11
N TYR A 115 2.35 -1.32 31.09
CA TYR A 115 3.79 -1.24 30.91
C TYR A 115 4.38 0.17 31.07
N GLN A 116 3.61 1.16 31.54
CA GLN A 116 4.11 2.51 31.81
C GLN A 116 5.36 2.47 32.72
N TYR A 117 6.39 3.23 32.34
CA TYR A 117 7.69 3.30 32.98
C TYR A 117 8.46 1.96 33.03
N LYS A 118 8.20 1.09 32.05
CA LYS A 118 8.87 -0.22 31.92
C LYS A 118 9.39 -0.42 30.51
N ASN A 119 10.20 -1.48 30.37
CA ASN A 119 10.67 -1.95 29.09
C ASN A 119 9.86 -3.17 28.62
N THR A 120 9.60 -3.27 27.33
CA THR A 120 8.75 -4.30 26.72
C THR A 120 9.41 -4.99 25.55
N HIS A 121 8.93 -6.20 25.26
CA HIS A 121 9.11 -6.88 23.99
C HIS A 121 7.87 -6.71 23.11
N SER A 122 7.99 -6.96 21.82
CA SER A 122 6.86 -6.94 20.88
C SER A 122 5.71 -7.85 21.30
N THR A 123 6.01 -8.99 21.90
CA THR A 123 5.01 -9.94 22.42
C THR A 123 4.10 -9.34 23.50
N ASP A 124 4.57 -8.36 24.25
CA ASP A 124 3.76 -7.70 25.27
C ASP A 124 2.60 -6.92 24.64
N LEU A 125 2.85 -6.22 23.54
CA LEU A 125 1.80 -5.56 22.75
C LEU A 125 0.87 -6.58 22.08
N TRP A 126 1.42 -7.62 21.47
CA TRP A 126 0.60 -8.62 20.77
C TRP A 126 -0.38 -9.32 21.70
N ASN A 127 0.02 -9.60 22.94
CA ASN A 127 -0.87 -10.17 23.94
C ASN A 127 -2.02 -9.22 24.28
N GLU A 128 -1.76 -7.92 24.48
CA GLU A 128 -2.81 -6.95 24.78
C GLU A 128 -3.79 -6.76 23.61
N LEU A 129 -3.31 -6.83 22.35
CA LEU A 129 -4.17 -6.82 21.18
C LEU A 129 -4.99 -8.12 21.04
N THR A 130 -4.41 -9.26 21.41
CA THR A 130 -5.13 -10.54 21.47
C THR A 130 -6.24 -10.50 22.52
N GLU A 131 -5.96 -10.00 23.74
CA GLU A 131 -6.96 -9.87 24.80
C GLU A 131 -8.09 -8.87 24.43
N ALA A 132 -7.80 -7.88 23.61
CA ALA A 132 -8.75 -6.85 23.19
C ALA A 132 -9.59 -7.25 21.96
N SER A 133 -9.30 -8.35 21.29
CA SER A 133 -9.97 -8.78 20.06
C SER A 133 -10.36 -10.27 20.12
N GLU A 134 -11.13 -10.74 19.14
CA GLU A 134 -11.46 -12.17 18.97
C GLU A 134 -10.38 -12.98 18.22
N TYR A 135 -9.26 -12.33 17.83
CA TYR A 135 -8.21 -12.92 17.02
C TYR A 135 -6.94 -13.17 17.82
N GLU A 136 -6.24 -14.25 17.54
CA GLU A 136 -4.95 -14.59 18.14
C GLU A 136 -3.80 -13.77 17.52
N ILE A 137 -3.77 -12.45 17.77
CA ILE A 137 -2.80 -11.51 17.19
C ILE A 137 -1.36 -11.92 17.50
N ASN A 138 -1.12 -12.52 18.66
CA ASN A 138 0.17 -13.07 19.06
C ASN A 138 0.64 -14.26 18.20
N LYS A 139 -0.22 -14.87 17.38
CA LYS A 139 0.16 -15.85 16.36
C LYS A 139 0.28 -15.24 14.97
N ILE A 140 -0.55 -14.25 14.65
CA ILE A 140 -0.65 -13.65 13.33
C ILE A 140 0.49 -12.65 13.10
N LEU A 141 0.68 -11.67 14.00
CA LEU A 141 1.63 -10.58 13.85
C LEU A 141 3.09 -11.02 13.67
N PRO A 142 3.58 -12.08 14.37
CA PRO A 142 4.94 -12.57 14.17
C PRO A 142 5.27 -12.94 12.71
N THR A 143 4.29 -13.42 11.93
CA THR A 143 4.51 -13.78 10.53
C THR A 143 4.80 -12.56 9.64
N TRP A 144 4.43 -11.35 10.07
CA TRP A 144 4.66 -10.09 9.39
C TRP A 144 5.92 -9.36 9.83
N ILE A 145 6.33 -9.56 11.08
CA ILE A 145 7.39 -8.78 11.72
C ILE A 145 8.69 -9.56 11.79
N LYS A 146 8.62 -10.89 12.04
CA LYS A 146 9.81 -11.74 12.25
C LYS A 146 10.25 -12.52 11.03
N GLN A 147 9.60 -12.29 9.89
CA GLN A 147 10.03 -12.87 8.62
C GLN A 147 10.14 -11.78 7.55
N GLU A 148 11.06 -11.95 6.63
CA GLU A 148 11.31 -11.04 5.51
C GLU A 148 10.26 -11.20 4.41
N GLY A 149 10.00 -10.12 3.67
CA GLY A 149 9.10 -10.14 2.53
C GLY A 149 7.63 -10.04 2.91
N TYR A 150 6.77 -10.27 1.95
CA TYR A 150 5.32 -10.21 2.07
C TYR A 150 4.66 -11.09 0.99
N PRO A 151 3.37 -11.47 1.17
CA PRO A 151 2.70 -12.35 0.23
C PRO A 151 2.06 -11.61 -0.94
N ILE A 152 1.83 -12.36 -2.03
CA ILE A 152 0.80 -12.07 -3.02
C ILE A 152 -0.33 -13.08 -2.87
N VAL A 153 -1.57 -12.59 -2.83
CA VAL A 153 -2.78 -13.39 -2.69
C VAL A 153 -3.46 -13.52 -4.05
N SER A 154 -3.51 -14.73 -4.58
CA SER A 154 -4.25 -15.04 -5.81
C SER A 154 -5.71 -15.34 -5.49
N VAL A 155 -6.61 -14.84 -6.32
CA VAL A 155 -8.06 -14.92 -6.15
C VAL A 155 -8.68 -15.71 -7.28
N GLU A 156 -9.31 -16.84 -6.97
CA GLU A 156 -10.02 -17.69 -7.92
C GLU A 156 -11.47 -17.87 -7.49
N ILE A 157 -12.42 -17.68 -8.42
CA ILE A 157 -13.82 -17.97 -8.21
C ILE A 157 -14.08 -19.42 -8.60
N GLN A 158 -14.62 -20.22 -7.67
CA GLN A 158 -14.98 -21.62 -7.89
C GLN A 158 -16.47 -21.81 -7.51
N ASP A 159 -17.36 -21.78 -8.49
CA ASP A 159 -18.82 -21.88 -8.28
C ASP A 159 -19.33 -20.90 -7.20
N ALA A 160 -19.83 -21.44 -6.08
CA ALA A 160 -20.29 -20.67 -4.93
C ALA A 160 -19.19 -20.31 -3.92
N SER A 161 -17.93 -20.60 -4.23
CA SER A 161 -16.79 -20.46 -3.33
C SER A 161 -15.76 -19.50 -3.87
N LEU A 162 -14.96 -18.98 -2.96
CA LEU A 162 -13.79 -18.15 -3.20
C LEU A 162 -12.56 -18.92 -2.74
N LYS A 163 -11.68 -19.29 -3.66
CA LYS A 163 -10.39 -19.86 -3.32
C LYS A 163 -9.35 -18.74 -3.27
N LEU A 164 -8.67 -18.64 -2.14
CA LEU A 164 -7.54 -17.73 -1.93
C LEU A 164 -6.28 -18.57 -1.78
N SER A 165 -5.21 -18.16 -2.46
CA SER A 165 -3.91 -18.82 -2.36
C SER A 165 -2.83 -17.78 -2.15
N GLN A 166 -1.84 -18.08 -1.32
CA GLN A 166 -0.72 -17.17 -1.05
C GLN A 166 0.62 -17.78 -1.49
N ARG A 167 1.53 -16.91 -1.84
CA ARG A 167 2.97 -17.21 -1.96
C ARG A 167 3.77 -15.95 -1.66
N LYS A 168 5.04 -16.09 -1.28
CA LYS A 168 5.95 -14.93 -1.13
C LYS A 168 6.05 -14.19 -2.46
N PHE A 169 5.93 -12.86 -2.39
CA PHE A 169 6.17 -11.99 -3.55
C PHE A 169 7.64 -11.61 -3.61
N LEU A 170 8.28 -11.90 -4.73
CA LEU A 170 9.60 -11.38 -5.08
C LEU A 170 9.54 -10.80 -6.49
N ILE A 171 10.16 -9.64 -6.67
CA ILE A 171 10.07 -8.86 -7.91
C ILE A 171 10.72 -9.56 -9.11
N ASP A 172 11.61 -10.53 -8.88
CA ASP A 172 12.22 -11.35 -9.91
C ASP A 172 11.36 -12.56 -10.31
N GLY A 173 10.17 -12.71 -9.70
CA GLY A 173 9.22 -13.80 -9.96
C GLY A 173 9.52 -15.10 -9.24
N SER A 174 10.64 -15.21 -8.51
CA SER A 174 10.93 -16.36 -7.66
C SER A 174 10.05 -16.35 -6.40
N THR A 175 10.03 -17.45 -5.67
CA THR A 175 9.31 -17.62 -4.42
C THR A 175 10.04 -18.63 -3.53
N ASP A 176 9.62 -18.74 -2.28
CA ASP A 176 10.02 -19.78 -1.34
C ASP A 176 8.77 -20.29 -0.59
N ASP A 177 8.98 -21.16 0.40
CA ASP A 177 7.90 -21.80 1.17
C ASP A 177 7.38 -20.94 2.33
N SER A 178 7.75 -19.65 2.39
CA SER A 178 7.28 -18.72 3.43
C SER A 178 5.78 -18.51 3.33
N LEU A 179 5.08 -18.60 4.47
CA LEU A 179 3.64 -18.37 4.59
C LEU A 179 3.37 -17.33 5.66
N TRP A 180 2.28 -16.57 5.47
CA TRP A 180 1.77 -15.59 6.40
C TRP A 180 0.38 -16.00 6.90
N HIS A 181 0.05 -15.61 8.11
CA HIS A 181 -1.34 -15.53 8.53
C HIS A 181 -1.91 -14.19 8.05
N ILE A 182 -2.70 -14.22 6.98
CA ILE A 182 -3.10 -13.01 6.25
C ILE A 182 -4.49 -12.57 6.68
N PRO A 183 -4.62 -11.40 7.36
CA PRO A 183 -5.91 -10.80 7.65
C PRO A 183 -6.49 -10.19 6.37
N ILE A 184 -7.64 -10.67 5.91
CA ILE A 184 -8.26 -10.28 4.65
C ILE A 184 -9.63 -9.63 4.92
N ASN A 185 -9.76 -8.38 4.50
CA ASN A 185 -11.03 -7.67 4.42
C ASN A 185 -11.55 -7.72 2.98
N ILE A 186 -12.75 -8.25 2.76
CA ILE A 186 -13.37 -8.39 1.43
C ILE A 186 -14.58 -7.48 1.35
N LYS A 187 -14.72 -6.78 0.24
CA LYS A 187 -15.95 -6.10 -0.19
C LYS A 187 -16.45 -6.75 -1.47
N TYR A 188 -17.72 -7.13 -1.52
CA TYR A 188 -18.36 -7.62 -2.74
C TYR A 188 -19.02 -6.46 -3.46
N LEU A 189 -18.50 -6.09 -4.63
CA LEU A 189 -18.91 -4.87 -5.33
C LEU A 189 -20.34 -4.91 -5.86
N ASP A 190 -20.83 -6.10 -6.20
CA ASP A 190 -22.20 -6.34 -6.67
C ASP A 190 -23.25 -6.30 -5.56
N THR A 191 -22.96 -6.88 -4.40
CA THR A 191 -23.92 -7.00 -3.28
C THR A 191 -23.73 -5.95 -2.19
N LYS A 192 -22.60 -5.23 -2.19
CA LYS A 192 -22.16 -4.30 -1.12
C LYS A 192 -21.96 -4.97 0.23
N SER A 193 -21.91 -6.28 0.27
CA SER A 193 -21.62 -7.03 1.50
C SER A 193 -20.12 -7.05 1.78
N GLU A 194 -19.78 -7.19 3.05
CA GLU A 194 -18.39 -7.28 3.51
C GLU A 194 -18.14 -8.59 4.26
N ASN A 195 -16.90 -9.03 4.27
CA ASN A 195 -16.48 -10.19 5.03
C ASN A 195 -15.05 -10.01 5.51
N LYS A 196 -14.70 -10.65 6.62
CA LYS A 196 -13.34 -10.74 7.14
C LYS A 196 -12.95 -12.21 7.20
N LEU A 197 -11.77 -12.52 6.70
CA LEU A 197 -11.22 -13.87 6.62
C LEU A 197 -9.79 -13.85 7.15
N LEU A 198 -9.33 -14.98 7.65
CA LEU A 198 -7.93 -15.23 7.94
C LEU A 198 -7.45 -16.36 7.03
N LEU A 199 -6.47 -16.09 6.18
CA LEU A 199 -5.82 -17.11 5.33
C LEU A 199 -4.54 -17.54 6.04
N GLU A 200 -4.51 -18.78 6.54
CA GLU A 200 -3.40 -19.31 7.34
C GLU A 200 -2.55 -20.32 6.56
N ASN A 201 -3.14 -20.97 5.57
CA ASN A 201 -2.47 -22.00 4.76
C ASN A 201 -2.07 -21.45 3.38
N GLU A 202 -1.30 -22.20 2.62
CA GLU A 202 -0.93 -21.89 1.24
C GLU A 202 -2.18 -21.62 0.37
N SER A 203 -3.26 -22.37 0.60
CA SER A 203 -4.54 -22.19 -0.10
C SER A 203 -5.71 -22.61 0.78
N GLU A 204 -6.78 -21.81 0.73
CA GLU A 204 -8.04 -22.10 1.44
C GLU A 204 -9.25 -21.72 0.60
N ILE A 205 -10.37 -22.39 0.87
CA ILE A 205 -11.66 -22.17 0.20
C ILE A 205 -12.64 -21.57 1.20
N PHE A 206 -13.24 -20.45 0.83
CA PHE A 206 -14.19 -19.71 1.65
C PHE A 206 -15.55 -19.60 0.96
N GLU A 207 -16.62 -19.50 1.74
CA GLU A 207 -17.95 -19.18 1.21
C GLU A 207 -17.97 -17.77 0.63
N ARG A 208 -18.56 -17.62 -0.57
CA ARG A 208 -18.67 -16.36 -1.30
C ARG A 208 -19.99 -15.66 -0.99
N LYS A 209 -19.95 -14.36 -0.69
CA LYS A 209 -21.15 -13.54 -0.37
C LYS A 209 -21.64 -12.69 -1.53
N GLY A 210 -20.95 -12.71 -2.67
CA GLY A 210 -21.29 -11.97 -3.89
C GLY A 210 -20.49 -12.49 -5.08
N SER A 211 -20.71 -11.94 -6.27
CA SER A 211 -20.05 -12.40 -7.50
C SER A 211 -18.72 -11.70 -7.74
N VAL A 212 -18.58 -10.43 -7.33
CA VAL A 212 -17.41 -9.61 -7.61
C VAL A 212 -16.66 -9.25 -6.31
N PRO A 213 -15.81 -10.16 -5.79
CA PRO A 213 -15.01 -9.90 -4.61
C PRO A 213 -13.88 -8.91 -4.90
N TYR A 214 -13.81 -7.84 -4.12
CA TYR A 214 -12.66 -6.96 -4.04
C TYR A 214 -11.92 -7.25 -2.74
N ILE A 215 -10.71 -7.79 -2.86
CA ILE A 215 -9.85 -8.13 -1.73
C ILE A 215 -9.14 -6.87 -1.25
N ASN A 216 -8.93 -6.76 0.06
CA ASN A 216 -8.32 -5.59 0.69
C ASN A 216 -9.24 -4.35 0.66
N ASN A 217 -10.50 -4.53 1.14
CA ASN A 217 -11.44 -3.43 1.33
C ASN A 217 -10.80 -2.25 2.07
N GLY A 218 -10.93 -1.04 1.49
CA GLY A 218 -10.30 0.18 1.98
C GLY A 218 -8.81 0.33 1.64
N GLY A 219 -8.17 -0.68 1.04
CA GLY A 219 -6.81 -0.59 0.51
C GLY A 219 -5.66 -0.63 1.54
N TRP A 220 -5.85 -1.12 2.78
CA TRP A 220 -4.89 -0.94 3.88
C TRP A 220 -3.88 -2.08 4.09
N ALA A 221 -4.02 -3.20 3.39
CA ALA A 221 -3.19 -4.37 3.63
C ALA A 221 -1.75 -4.24 3.09
N PHE A 222 -0.82 -4.96 3.72
CA PHE A 222 0.58 -5.06 3.29
C PHE A 222 0.81 -6.38 2.51
N PHE A 223 0.00 -6.64 1.50
CA PHE A 223 0.18 -7.73 0.54
C PHE A 223 -0.33 -7.30 -0.83
N HIS A 224 0.15 -7.93 -1.91
CA HIS A 224 -0.45 -7.73 -3.24
C HIS A 224 -1.59 -8.71 -3.48
N THR A 225 -2.54 -8.29 -4.31
CA THR A 225 -3.65 -9.14 -4.77
C THR A 225 -3.53 -9.39 -6.27
N ALA A 226 -3.61 -10.65 -6.67
CA ALA A 226 -3.65 -11.06 -8.07
C ALA A 226 -5.03 -11.58 -8.43
N TYR A 227 -5.71 -10.85 -9.30
CA TYR A 227 -7.00 -11.24 -9.88
C TYR A 227 -6.77 -11.95 -11.22
N SER A 228 -7.67 -12.89 -11.60
CA SER A 228 -7.71 -13.36 -12.98
C SER A 228 -8.12 -12.23 -13.92
N SER A 229 -7.83 -12.38 -15.22
CA SER A 229 -8.22 -11.38 -16.24
C SER A 229 -9.72 -11.12 -16.24
N GLU A 230 -10.53 -12.17 -16.10
CA GLU A 230 -12.01 -12.07 -16.06
C GLU A 230 -12.47 -11.29 -14.83
N LEU A 231 -11.94 -11.63 -13.65
CA LEU A 231 -12.32 -10.93 -12.41
C LEU A 231 -11.85 -9.48 -12.40
N LEU A 232 -10.67 -9.19 -12.96
CA LEU A 232 -10.15 -7.83 -13.11
C LEU A 232 -11.07 -7.00 -14.01
N GLN A 233 -11.57 -7.57 -15.12
CA GLN A 233 -12.54 -6.92 -15.99
C GLN A 233 -13.86 -6.66 -15.26
N GLU A 234 -14.37 -7.63 -14.49
CA GLU A 234 -15.57 -7.44 -13.68
C GLU A 234 -15.39 -6.32 -12.62
N ILE A 235 -14.28 -6.31 -11.88
CA ILE A 235 -13.95 -5.24 -10.93
C ILE A 235 -13.90 -3.88 -11.62
N SER A 236 -13.35 -3.82 -12.83
CA SER A 236 -13.24 -2.60 -13.62
C SER A 236 -14.59 -1.94 -13.94
N LEU A 237 -15.67 -2.70 -14.02
CA LEU A 237 -17.03 -2.16 -14.18
C LEU A 237 -17.48 -1.33 -12.97
N TYR A 238 -16.93 -1.61 -11.80
CA TYR A 238 -17.22 -0.91 -10.54
C TYR A 238 -16.14 0.14 -10.18
N PHE A 239 -15.23 0.48 -11.10
CA PHE A 239 -14.10 1.38 -10.85
C PHE A 239 -14.49 2.70 -10.18
N LYS A 240 -15.64 3.28 -10.57
CA LYS A 240 -16.13 4.55 -10.00
C LYS A 240 -16.61 4.45 -8.55
N GLU A 241 -16.86 3.24 -8.07
CA GLU A 241 -17.35 2.96 -6.72
C GLU A 241 -16.22 2.66 -5.74
N LEU A 242 -15.00 2.46 -6.27
CA LEU A 242 -13.79 2.30 -5.47
C LEU A 242 -13.37 3.66 -4.90
N ASP A 243 -12.95 3.67 -3.64
CA ASP A 243 -12.33 4.85 -3.05
C ASP A 243 -10.90 5.06 -3.59
N ILE A 244 -10.26 6.15 -3.21
CA ILE A 244 -8.93 6.53 -3.72
C ILE A 244 -7.86 5.50 -3.35
N ASN A 245 -7.90 4.97 -2.11
CA ASN A 245 -6.93 3.97 -1.67
C ASN A 245 -7.14 2.64 -2.40
N GLU A 246 -8.39 2.24 -2.58
CA GLU A 246 -8.76 1.04 -3.35
C GLU A 246 -8.31 1.15 -4.81
N LYS A 247 -8.53 2.30 -5.45
CA LYS A 247 -8.02 2.57 -6.81
C LYS A 247 -6.50 2.52 -6.87
N TYR A 248 -5.83 3.17 -5.93
CA TYR A 248 -4.37 3.13 -5.86
C TYR A 248 -3.87 1.68 -5.76
N ARG A 249 -4.48 0.89 -4.88
CA ARG A 249 -4.14 -0.53 -4.69
C ARG A 249 -4.42 -1.38 -5.93
N LEU A 250 -5.56 -1.20 -6.56
CA LEU A 250 -5.91 -1.95 -7.76
C LEU A 250 -4.89 -1.73 -8.88
N LEU A 251 -4.43 -0.49 -9.08
CA LEU A 251 -3.40 -0.16 -10.06
C LEU A 251 -2.05 -0.76 -9.69
N GLU A 252 -1.62 -0.61 -8.43
CA GLU A 252 -0.34 -1.13 -7.95
C GLU A 252 -0.27 -2.66 -8.00
N ASP A 253 -1.32 -3.33 -7.53
CA ASP A 253 -1.44 -4.79 -7.54
C ASP A 253 -1.45 -5.36 -8.96
N SER A 254 -2.17 -4.71 -9.87
CA SER A 254 -2.22 -5.11 -11.29
C SER A 254 -0.87 -4.86 -11.99
N TRP A 255 -0.19 -3.75 -11.66
CA TRP A 255 1.17 -3.50 -12.16
C TRP A 255 2.15 -4.58 -11.70
N MET A 256 2.09 -4.98 -10.43
CA MET A 256 2.95 -6.05 -9.91
C MET A 256 2.58 -7.42 -10.50
N SER A 257 1.29 -7.70 -10.70
CA SER A 257 0.82 -8.91 -11.36
C SER A 257 1.31 -9.00 -12.81
N LEU A 258 1.34 -7.89 -13.56
CA LEU A 258 1.95 -7.83 -14.89
C LEU A 258 3.45 -8.14 -14.84
N ARG A 259 4.18 -7.54 -13.90
CA ARG A 259 5.64 -7.70 -13.78
C ARG A 259 6.07 -9.14 -13.49
N ILE A 260 5.23 -9.91 -12.82
CA ILE A 260 5.46 -11.34 -12.54
C ILE A 260 4.68 -12.27 -13.50
N ASN A 261 4.17 -11.70 -14.60
CA ASN A 261 3.50 -12.42 -15.69
C ASN A 261 2.22 -13.19 -15.26
N GLN A 262 1.44 -12.62 -14.33
CA GLN A 262 0.15 -13.16 -13.89
C GLN A 262 -1.05 -12.61 -14.67
N ILE A 263 -0.92 -11.42 -15.24
CA ILE A 263 -1.91 -10.84 -16.17
C ILE A 263 -1.23 -10.42 -17.47
N SER A 264 -2.01 -10.29 -18.55
CA SER A 264 -1.50 -9.83 -19.83
C SER A 264 -1.26 -8.31 -19.84
N LEU A 265 -0.41 -7.85 -20.79
CA LEU A 265 -0.24 -6.42 -21.02
C LEU A 265 -1.55 -5.75 -21.45
N ASP A 266 -2.37 -6.42 -22.25
CA ASP A 266 -3.64 -5.88 -22.73
C ASP A 266 -4.62 -5.65 -21.56
N ASP A 267 -4.78 -6.63 -20.66
CA ASP A 267 -5.62 -6.47 -19.46
C ASP A 267 -5.15 -5.31 -18.56
N PHE A 268 -3.83 -5.19 -18.38
CA PHE A 268 -3.27 -4.08 -17.63
C PHE A 268 -3.51 -2.73 -18.30
N MET A 269 -3.36 -2.63 -19.62
CA MET A 269 -3.57 -1.39 -20.36
C MET A 269 -5.05 -0.97 -20.38
N ASP A 270 -5.98 -1.92 -20.43
CA ASP A 270 -7.41 -1.67 -20.33
C ASP A 270 -7.78 -1.11 -18.95
N LEU A 271 -7.24 -1.70 -17.87
CA LEU A 271 -7.40 -1.16 -16.53
C LEU A 271 -6.78 0.24 -16.42
N LEU A 272 -5.53 0.43 -16.87
CA LEU A 272 -4.82 1.70 -16.79
C LEU A 272 -5.60 2.82 -17.49
N ALA A 273 -6.29 2.52 -18.59
CA ALA A 273 -7.08 3.51 -19.32
C ALA A 273 -8.20 4.15 -18.50
N LEU A 274 -8.66 3.53 -17.40
CA LEU A 274 -9.66 4.08 -16.50
C LEU A 274 -9.13 5.26 -15.68
N TYR A 275 -7.81 5.32 -15.46
CA TYR A 275 -7.15 6.31 -14.60
C TYR A 275 -6.85 7.65 -15.28
N LYS A 276 -7.04 7.78 -16.60
CA LYS A 276 -6.71 9.01 -17.35
C LYS A 276 -7.46 10.28 -16.90
N HIS A 277 -8.52 10.13 -16.13
CA HIS A 277 -9.33 11.23 -15.59
C HIS A 277 -9.23 11.35 -14.07
N GLU A 278 -8.37 10.56 -13.41
CA GLU A 278 -8.18 10.65 -11.98
C GLU A 278 -7.55 12.00 -11.60
N LYS A 279 -7.91 12.47 -10.39
CA LYS A 279 -7.49 13.78 -9.88
C LYS A 279 -6.58 13.69 -8.67
N ASP A 280 -6.31 12.48 -8.18
CA ASP A 280 -5.43 12.27 -7.04
C ASP A 280 -3.97 12.26 -7.49
N LYS A 281 -3.15 13.09 -6.83
CA LYS A 281 -1.72 13.23 -7.17
C LYS A 281 -0.92 11.95 -6.90
N ASN A 282 -1.31 11.14 -5.92
CA ASN A 282 -0.60 9.92 -5.56
C ASN A 282 -0.83 8.82 -6.59
N ILE A 283 -2.05 8.72 -7.12
CA ILE A 283 -2.36 7.86 -8.28
C ILE A 283 -1.50 8.28 -9.48
N TRP A 284 -1.41 9.58 -9.77
CA TRP A 284 -0.58 10.06 -10.89
C TRP A 284 0.92 9.90 -10.63
N THR A 285 1.38 9.95 -9.39
CA THR A 285 2.75 9.58 -9.02
C THR A 285 3.04 8.12 -9.35
N LEU A 286 2.11 7.21 -9.01
CA LEU A 286 2.22 5.79 -9.36
C LEU A 286 2.21 5.59 -10.88
N VAL A 287 1.25 6.21 -11.61
CA VAL A 287 1.18 6.19 -13.09
C VAL A 287 2.48 6.68 -13.71
N SER A 288 3.07 7.76 -13.17
CA SER A 288 4.36 8.31 -13.62
C SER A 288 5.50 7.30 -13.45
N GLY A 289 5.55 6.62 -12.31
CA GLY A 289 6.51 5.56 -12.05
C GLY A 289 6.37 4.38 -13.01
N ILE A 290 5.13 3.95 -13.26
CA ILE A 290 4.79 2.88 -14.21
C ILE A 290 5.26 3.25 -15.62
N PHE A 291 4.86 4.40 -16.15
CA PHE A 291 5.27 4.84 -17.49
C PHE A 291 6.78 5.02 -17.62
N SER A 292 7.42 5.56 -16.59
CA SER A 292 8.88 5.69 -16.58
C SER A 292 9.57 4.33 -16.62
N THR A 293 9.04 3.33 -15.92
CA THR A 293 9.57 1.97 -15.93
C THR A 293 9.32 1.29 -17.27
N MET A 294 8.11 1.37 -17.83
CA MET A 294 7.79 0.82 -19.14
C MET A 294 8.70 1.41 -20.24
N TYR A 295 8.92 2.72 -20.22
CA TYR A 295 9.76 3.40 -21.20
C TYR A 295 11.26 3.08 -21.05
N LYS A 296 11.73 2.82 -19.83
CA LYS A 296 13.11 2.35 -19.61
C LYS A 296 13.33 0.95 -20.18
N ILE A 297 12.32 0.06 -20.06
CA ILE A 297 12.40 -1.32 -20.57
C ILE A 297 12.24 -1.33 -22.08
N TYR A 298 11.31 -0.56 -22.61
CA TYR A 298 10.98 -0.50 -24.04
C TYR A 298 10.84 0.95 -24.50
N PRO A 299 11.97 1.63 -24.86
CA PRO A 299 11.97 3.02 -25.30
C PRO A 299 11.46 3.13 -26.76
N ASP A 300 10.15 3.10 -26.92
CA ASP A 300 9.47 3.14 -28.22
C ASP A 300 8.67 4.43 -28.41
N LYS A 301 8.71 4.98 -29.64
CA LYS A 301 7.98 6.20 -29.98
C LYS A 301 6.46 6.05 -29.85
N ASN A 302 5.92 4.85 -30.10
CA ASN A 302 4.49 4.61 -29.97
C ASN A 302 4.07 4.63 -28.49
N LEU A 303 4.89 4.09 -27.60
CA LEU A 303 4.68 4.20 -26.16
C LEU A 303 4.71 5.67 -25.70
N GLY A 304 5.66 6.47 -26.18
CA GLY A 304 5.68 7.91 -25.90
C GLY A 304 4.42 8.62 -26.38
N THR A 305 3.97 8.30 -27.60
CA THR A 305 2.71 8.84 -28.16
C THR A 305 1.49 8.41 -27.33
N PHE A 306 1.47 7.16 -26.85
CA PHE A 306 0.42 6.66 -25.95
C PHE A 306 0.39 7.44 -24.64
N ILE A 307 1.56 7.61 -23.99
CA ILE A 307 1.67 8.38 -22.73
C ILE A 307 1.16 9.82 -22.93
N GLY A 308 1.55 10.48 -24.03
CA GLY A 308 1.07 11.82 -24.35
C GLY A 308 -0.47 11.87 -24.49
N LYS A 309 -1.07 10.91 -25.20
CA LYS A 309 -2.54 10.79 -25.33
C LYS A 309 -3.22 10.51 -23.99
N PHE A 310 -2.59 9.71 -23.13
CA PHE A 310 -3.11 9.40 -21.80
C PHE A 310 -3.15 10.63 -20.89
N CYS A 311 -2.12 11.48 -20.92
CA CYS A 311 -2.05 12.69 -20.12
C CYS A 311 -3.00 13.81 -20.59
N LYS A 312 -3.36 13.82 -21.88
CA LYS A 312 -4.07 14.94 -22.53
C LYS A 312 -5.39 15.32 -21.84
N PRO A 313 -6.29 14.40 -21.46
CA PRO A 313 -7.54 14.77 -20.77
C PRO A 313 -7.32 15.51 -19.45
N SER A 314 -6.33 15.10 -18.67
CA SER A 314 -6.00 15.78 -17.40
C SER A 314 -5.33 17.13 -17.65
N LEU A 315 -4.48 17.26 -18.67
CA LEU A 315 -3.90 18.55 -19.07
C LEU A 315 -4.94 19.56 -19.52
N GLU A 316 -5.97 19.11 -20.26
CA GLU A 316 -7.06 19.99 -20.73
C GLU A 316 -7.84 20.58 -19.55
N VAL A 317 -7.95 19.83 -18.44
CA VAL A 317 -8.63 20.31 -17.20
C VAL A 317 -7.72 21.17 -16.33
N LEU A 318 -6.47 20.73 -16.15
CA LEU A 318 -5.52 21.40 -15.22
C LEU A 318 -4.87 22.65 -15.82
N GLY A 319 -4.75 22.69 -17.15
CA GLY A 319 -3.92 23.68 -17.84
C GLY A 319 -2.43 23.47 -17.58
N LYS A 320 -1.59 24.17 -18.33
CA LYS A 320 -0.13 24.16 -18.17
C LYS A 320 0.39 25.29 -17.29
N GLU A 321 -0.42 26.31 -17.08
CA GLU A 321 -0.03 27.53 -16.38
C GLU A 321 -0.26 27.41 -14.86
N TYR A 322 0.62 28.02 -14.09
CA TYR A 322 0.41 28.18 -12.67
C TYR A 322 -0.80 29.10 -12.42
N SER A 323 -1.59 28.77 -11.42
CA SER A 323 -2.70 29.60 -10.95
C SER A 323 -2.58 29.80 -9.44
N GLU A 324 -2.57 31.04 -8.99
CA GLU A 324 -2.56 31.39 -7.56
C GLU A 324 -3.81 30.88 -6.81
N ASN A 325 -4.88 30.57 -7.54
CA ASN A 325 -6.11 30.01 -6.97
C ASN A 325 -6.12 28.50 -6.90
N SER A 326 -5.09 27.82 -7.44
CA SER A 326 -4.99 26.35 -7.36
C SER A 326 -4.61 25.90 -5.96
N SER A 327 -5.22 24.81 -5.49
CA SER A 327 -4.77 24.14 -4.27
C SER A 327 -3.34 23.59 -4.44
N GLN A 328 -2.68 23.29 -3.33
CA GLN A 328 -1.37 22.65 -3.35
C GLN A 328 -1.43 21.30 -4.07
N GLU A 329 -2.45 20.48 -3.81
CA GLU A 329 -2.67 19.18 -4.48
C GLU A 329 -2.80 19.35 -6.00
N GLU A 330 -3.62 20.32 -6.44
CA GLU A 330 -3.81 20.58 -7.88
C GLU A 330 -2.51 21.06 -8.54
N SER A 331 -1.72 21.88 -7.86
CA SER A 331 -0.43 22.35 -8.36
C SER A 331 0.59 21.20 -8.48
N GLN A 332 0.62 20.31 -7.50
CA GLN A 332 1.44 19.09 -7.54
C GLN A 332 1.00 18.14 -8.64
N LEU A 333 -0.31 17.89 -8.77
CA LEU A 333 -0.87 17.07 -9.83
C LEU A 333 -0.53 17.63 -11.22
N ARG A 334 -0.70 18.94 -11.43
CA ARG A 334 -0.32 19.64 -12.67
C ARG A 334 1.15 19.41 -13.00
N SER A 335 2.02 19.55 -12.01
CA SER A 335 3.47 19.35 -12.17
C SER A 335 3.79 17.93 -12.65
N ILE A 336 3.16 16.90 -12.07
CA ILE A 336 3.36 15.50 -12.46
C ILE A 336 2.87 15.27 -13.89
N VAL A 337 1.65 15.71 -14.21
CA VAL A 337 1.03 15.49 -15.54
C VAL A 337 1.77 16.24 -16.63
N CYS A 338 2.14 17.52 -16.39
CA CYS A 338 2.95 18.31 -17.32
C CYS A 338 4.33 17.69 -17.54
N GLY A 339 4.99 17.23 -16.49
CA GLY A 339 6.28 16.57 -16.57
C GLY A 339 6.26 15.30 -17.40
N LEU A 340 5.23 14.45 -17.22
CA LEU A 340 5.01 13.26 -18.04
C LEU A 340 4.77 13.62 -19.51
N TYR A 341 3.87 14.56 -19.75
CA TYR A 341 3.53 14.98 -21.11
C TYR A 341 4.75 15.57 -21.83
N ALA A 342 5.45 16.50 -21.20
CA ALA A 342 6.66 17.12 -21.76
C ALA A 342 7.73 16.08 -22.12
N LYS A 343 7.93 15.09 -21.25
CA LYS A 343 8.97 14.07 -21.42
C LYS A 343 8.69 13.10 -22.55
N TYR A 344 7.43 12.73 -22.78
CA TYR A 344 7.11 11.60 -23.65
C TYR A 344 6.29 11.95 -24.90
N SER A 345 5.54 13.07 -24.92
CA SER A 345 4.61 13.39 -26.02
C SER A 345 5.29 13.82 -27.33
N ASN A 346 6.56 14.26 -27.27
CA ASN A 346 7.26 14.94 -28.37
C ASN A 346 6.56 16.22 -28.86
N ASP A 347 5.72 16.86 -28.06
CA ASP A 347 5.07 18.13 -28.35
C ASP A 347 6.05 19.28 -28.16
N LYS A 348 6.59 19.76 -29.29
CA LYS A 348 7.60 20.83 -29.27
C LYS A 348 7.03 22.17 -28.81
N GLU A 349 5.79 22.49 -29.14
CA GLU A 349 5.15 23.74 -28.71
C GLU A 349 4.95 23.75 -27.20
N PHE A 350 4.48 22.63 -26.65
CA PHE A 350 4.35 22.47 -25.22
C PHE A 350 5.70 22.59 -24.49
N ASN A 351 6.74 21.94 -25.00
CA ASN A 351 8.07 21.97 -24.39
C ASN A 351 8.71 23.36 -24.49
N ASN A 352 8.60 24.07 -25.62
CA ASN A 352 9.13 25.40 -25.79
C ASN A 352 8.50 26.40 -24.81
N TYR A 353 7.21 26.28 -24.49
CA TYR A 353 6.58 27.10 -23.47
C TYR A 353 7.31 27.05 -22.12
N PHE A 354 7.77 25.90 -21.68
CA PHE A 354 8.51 25.77 -20.41
C PHE A 354 9.95 26.26 -20.54
N VAL A 355 10.59 26.12 -21.71
CA VAL A 355 11.93 26.70 -21.96
C VAL A 355 11.87 28.21 -21.88
N ASP A 356 10.87 28.83 -22.53
CA ASP A 356 10.68 30.30 -22.53
C ASP A 356 10.38 30.88 -21.12
N LEU A 357 9.85 30.05 -20.20
CA LEU A 357 9.66 30.44 -18.80
C LEU A 357 10.96 30.44 -17.97
N PHE A 358 12.00 29.74 -18.44
CA PHE A 358 13.29 29.64 -17.76
C PHE A 358 14.29 30.69 -18.21
N GLU A 359 14.10 31.30 -19.39
CA GLU A 359 14.90 32.41 -19.93
C GLU A 359 14.37 33.77 -19.48
#